data_0bb7c34cad3c67798f364087e47a637a
#
_entry.id   0bb7c34cad3c67798f364087e47a637a
#
_cell.length_a   1.000
_cell.length_b   1.000
_cell.length_c   1.000
_cell.angle_alpha   90.00
_cell.angle_beta   90.00
_cell.angle_gamma   90.00
#
_symmetry.space_group_name_H-M   'P 1'
#
loop_
_entity.id
_entity.type
_entity.pdbx_description
1 polymer ?
#
loop_
_entity_poly.entity_id
_entity_poly.type
_entity_poly.pdbx_seq_one_letter_code
_entity_poly.pdbx_strand_id
1 'polypeptide(L)'
;AFFGGGGNRGPRPRMRQGQDALIRIEVDLNEACFGTERDITLESAVVCTKCEGQGTANNSAPSICPVCKGRGETQFVQKSFLGQVMTSRPCNNCSGYGSVITDPCRECAGDGRVRARQTINVKVPAGVETGNRIQLAGRGEVGAGGGPAGDLYVEIVESEHEFLLRDGDNLHVAIEVSIAAASLGTTVNVETLDGPVKVDIKAGTQSGAMLSVKGKGMTRLRSTHRGDLIVHVDVATPQKLSREQEKLLKEFAQSRGERDGDVKIKGHREGLFSKFRDAFGR
;
A
#
# COMPACT_ATOMS: atom_id res chain seq x y z
N ALA A 1 23.44 -36.92 -24.26
CA ALA A 1 23.35 -36.24 -25.56
C ALA A 1 23.15 -34.71 -25.28
N PHE A 2 24.25 -33.96 -25.23
CA PHE A 2 24.26 -32.50 -25.17
C PHE A 2 24.45 -31.95 -26.57
N PHE A 3 23.41 -31.85 -27.34
CA PHE A 3 23.39 -30.99 -28.52
C PHE A 3 22.44 -29.84 -28.23
N GLY A 4 23.00 -28.75 -27.69
CA GLY A 4 22.32 -27.48 -27.56
C GLY A 4 21.95 -26.94 -28.92
N GLY A 5 20.67 -26.93 -29.24
CA GLY A 5 20.12 -26.33 -30.43
C GLY A 5 20.55 -24.87 -30.53
N GLY A 6 21.39 -24.58 -31.53
CA GLY A 6 21.64 -23.22 -32.00
C GLY A 6 20.38 -22.66 -32.61
N GLY A 7 19.46 -22.17 -31.77
CA GLY A 7 18.30 -21.47 -32.27
C GLY A 7 18.78 -20.23 -33.02
N ASN A 8 18.34 -20.11 -34.27
CA ASN A 8 18.56 -18.94 -35.12
C ASN A 8 17.95 -17.72 -34.38
N ARG A 9 18.80 -17.04 -33.60
CA ARG A 9 18.39 -15.81 -32.88
C ARG A 9 18.36 -14.70 -33.92
N GLY A 10 17.18 -14.44 -34.46
CA GLY A 10 16.95 -13.29 -35.31
C GLY A 10 17.42 -11.99 -34.66
N PRO A 11 17.35 -10.85 -35.37
CA PRO A 11 17.75 -9.56 -34.84
C PRO A 11 16.99 -9.22 -33.57
N ARG A 12 17.66 -8.57 -32.63
CA ARG A 12 17.03 -8.12 -31.39
C ARG A 12 15.94 -7.08 -31.74
N PRO A 13 14.73 -7.20 -31.19
CA PRO A 13 13.71 -6.18 -31.42
C PRO A 13 14.16 -4.85 -30.81
N ARG A 14 14.00 -3.75 -31.56
CA ARG A 14 14.21 -2.40 -31.02
C ARG A 14 13.13 -2.05 -30.02
N MET A 15 11.89 -2.38 -30.35
CA MET A 15 10.77 -2.24 -29.43
C MET A 15 10.83 -3.31 -28.35
N ARG A 16 10.90 -2.88 -27.10
CA ARG A 16 10.85 -3.77 -25.93
C ARG A 16 9.73 -3.31 -25.02
N GLN A 17 9.19 -4.25 -24.29
CA GLN A 17 8.23 -3.91 -23.25
C GLN A 17 8.91 -3.07 -22.17
N GLY A 18 8.20 -2.06 -21.69
CA GLY A 18 8.60 -1.23 -20.57
C GLY A 18 8.57 -1.99 -19.24
N GLN A 19 9.18 -1.40 -18.25
CA GLN A 19 9.18 -1.95 -16.90
C GLN A 19 7.92 -1.56 -16.17
N ASP A 20 7.48 -2.44 -15.29
CA ASP A 20 6.45 -2.11 -14.32
C ASP A 20 7.01 -1.12 -13.30
N ALA A 21 6.15 -0.23 -12.83
CA ALA A 21 6.47 0.74 -11.79
C ALA A 21 5.67 0.47 -10.53
N LEU A 22 6.26 0.70 -9.37
CA LEU A 22 5.59 0.63 -8.07
C LEU A 22 5.72 1.98 -7.37
N ILE A 23 4.58 2.50 -6.95
CA ILE A 23 4.52 3.70 -6.10
C ILE A 23 3.71 3.39 -4.84
N ARG A 24 3.96 4.15 -3.77
CA ARG A 24 3.19 4.08 -2.53
C ARG A 24 2.39 5.35 -2.35
N ILE A 25 1.15 5.20 -1.90
CA ILE A 25 0.30 6.32 -1.52
C ILE A 25 -0.20 6.12 -0.10
N GLU A 26 -0.17 7.20 0.67
CA GLU A 26 -0.77 7.22 2.00
C GLU A 26 -2.23 7.60 1.87
N VAL A 27 -3.08 6.85 2.56
CA VAL A 27 -4.52 7.09 2.68
C VAL A 27 -4.89 7.15 4.16
N ASP A 28 -5.81 8.03 4.51
CA ASP A 28 -6.35 8.05 5.86
C ASP A 28 -7.47 7.01 6.04
N LEU A 29 -7.93 6.81 7.30
CA LEU A 29 -8.97 5.83 7.59
C LEU A 29 -10.31 6.15 6.90
N ASN A 30 -10.63 7.43 6.67
CA ASN A 30 -11.85 7.81 5.96
C ASN A 30 -11.76 7.39 4.49
N GLU A 31 -10.65 7.71 3.83
CA GLU A 31 -10.39 7.33 2.44
C GLU A 31 -10.33 5.80 2.28
N ALA A 32 -9.68 5.12 3.22
CA ALA A 32 -9.63 3.66 3.22
C ALA A 32 -11.02 3.03 3.44
N CYS A 33 -11.87 3.65 4.26
CA CYS A 33 -13.20 3.16 4.56
C CYS A 33 -14.19 3.38 3.41
N PHE A 34 -14.20 4.59 2.84
CA PHE A 34 -15.21 5.02 1.88
C PHE A 34 -14.73 5.01 0.43
N GLY A 35 -13.42 4.86 0.21
CA GLY A 35 -12.80 5.03 -1.08
C GLY A 35 -12.58 6.48 -1.44
N THR A 36 -11.66 6.73 -2.35
CA THR A 36 -11.32 8.07 -2.83
C THR A 36 -10.78 8.02 -4.25
N GLU A 37 -10.73 9.15 -4.93
CA GLU A 37 -10.03 9.33 -6.19
C GLU A 37 -8.94 10.37 -6.00
N ARG A 38 -7.72 10.04 -6.40
CA ARG A 38 -6.57 10.94 -6.29
C ARG A 38 -5.79 11.04 -7.57
N ASP A 39 -5.37 12.24 -7.90
CA ASP A 39 -4.42 12.49 -8.98
C ASP A 39 -3.00 12.40 -8.44
N ILE A 40 -2.23 11.48 -9.00
CA ILE A 40 -0.84 11.23 -8.62
C ILE A 40 0.07 11.67 -9.74
N THR A 41 1.05 12.52 -9.43
CA THR A 41 2.06 12.96 -10.38
C THR A 41 3.35 12.16 -10.15
N LEU A 42 3.81 11.48 -11.19
CA LEU A 42 5.07 10.71 -11.16
C LEU A 42 5.91 11.01 -12.39
N GLU A 43 7.23 10.82 -12.26
CA GLU A 43 8.15 10.82 -13.38
C GLU A 43 8.29 9.41 -13.95
N SER A 44 7.96 9.25 -15.23
CA SER A 44 8.07 7.98 -15.92
C SER A 44 8.58 8.14 -17.33
N ALA A 45 9.05 7.04 -17.92
CA ALA A 45 9.38 7.03 -19.33
C ALA A 45 8.09 7.04 -20.17
N VAL A 46 7.94 8.03 -21.05
CA VAL A 46 6.82 8.17 -21.97
C VAL A 46 7.30 8.10 -23.41
N VAL A 47 6.41 7.82 -24.33
CA VAL A 47 6.72 7.88 -25.76
C VAL A 47 7.23 9.28 -26.12
N CYS A 48 8.33 9.37 -26.83
CA CYS A 48 8.82 10.65 -27.35
C CYS A 48 7.83 11.19 -28.37
N THR A 49 7.21 12.32 -28.07
CA THR A 49 6.19 12.93 -28.91
C THR A 49 6.74 13.41 -30.26
N LYS A 50 8.04 13.73 -30.32
CA LYS A 50 8.69 14.24 -31.52
C LYS A 50 8.93 13.18 -32.59
N CYS A 51 9.24 11.96 -32.20
CA CYS A 51 9.50 10.84 -33.13
C CYS A 51 8.49 9.70 -32.96
N GLU A 52 7.44 9.87 -32.16
CA GLU A 52 6.38 8.87 -31.94
C GLU A 52 6.91 7.46 -31.63
N GLY A 53 8.02 7.42 -30.90
CA GLY A 53 8.65 6.15 -30.52
C GLY A 53 9.66 5.58 -31.53
N GLN A 54 9.76 6.13 -32.77
CA GLN A 54 10.67 5.60 -33.80
C GLN A 54 12.15 5.84 -33.51
N GLY A 55 12.48 6.83 -32.73
CA GLY A 55 13.86 7.20 -32.39
C GLY A 55 14.61 7.94 -33.49
N THR A 56 13.99 8.22 -34.62
CA THR A 56 14.59 8.92 -35.78
C THR A 56 14.13 10.39 -35.82
N ALA A 57 14.96 11.29 -36.40
CA ALA A 57 14.65 12.72 -36.43
C ALA A 57 13.42 13.06 -37.28
N ASN A 58 13.18 12.31 -38.36
CA ASN A 58 12.10 12.55 -39.29
C ASN A 58 10.94 11.58 -39.20
N ASN A 59 10.81 10.91 -38.04
CA ASN A 59 9.79 9.87 -37.80
C ASN A 59 9.83 8.72 -38.84
N SER A 60 10.99 8.49 -39.47
CA SER A 60 11.22 7.43 -40.45
C SER A 60 11.61 6.13 -39.74
N ALA A 61 11.31 5.01 -40.38
CA ALA A 61 11.78 3.72 -39.86
C ALA A 61 13.32 3.63 -39.89
N PRO A 62 13.97 2.97 -38.91
CA PRO A 62 15.40 2.70 -38.91
C PRO A 62 15.82 1.93 -40.19
N SER A 63 16.96 2.30 -40.77
CA SER A 63 17.48 1.68 -42.00
C SER A 63 18.08 0.29 -41.73
N ILE A 64 18.03 -0.59 -42.73
CA ILE A 64 18.65 -1.92 -42.63
C ILE A 64 20.15 -1.80 -42.43
N CYS A 65 20.74 -2.52 -41.52
CA CYS A 65 22.17 -2.53 -41.27
C CYS A 65 22.95 -3.04 -42.50
N PRO A 66 23.84 -2.25 -43.08
CA PRO A 66 24.56 -2.65 -44.30
C PRO A 66 25.55 -3.80 -44.04
N VAL A 67 26.05 -3.96 -42.81
CA VAL A 67 27.03 -4.98 -42.46
C VAL A 67 26.41 -6.37 -42.34
N CYS A 68 25.34 -6.51 -41.57
CA CYS A 68 24.68 -7.80 -41.35
C CYS A 68 23.45 -8.01 -42.26
N LYS A 69 23.08 -7.03 -43.06
CA LYS A 69 21.93 -7.08 -44.00
C LYS A 69 20.62 -7.49 -43.29
N GLY A 70 20.39 -6.93 -42.11
CA GLY A 70 19.20 -7.20 -41.33
C GLY A 70 19.28 -8.40 -40.35
N ARG A 71 20.30 -9.23 -40.43
CA ARG A 71 20.37 -10.45 -39.60
C ARG A 71 20.65 -10.19 -38.11
N GLY A 72 21.19 -9.02 -37.76
CA GLY A 72 21.58 -8.68 -36.38
C GLY A 72 22.87 -9.38 -35.91
N GLU A 73 23.40 -10.33 -36.65
CA GLU A 73 24.60 -11.09 -36.28
C GLU A 73 25.56 -11.24 -37.47
N THR A 74 26.82 -11.44 -37.17
CA THR A 74 27.88 -11.74 -38.12
C THR A 74 28.51 -13.09 -37.79
N GLN A 75 28.73 -13.91 -38.82
CA GLN A 75 29.37 -15.20 -38.70
C GLN A 75 30.85 -15.08 -38.92
N PHE A 76 31.65 -15.80 -38.14
CA PHE A 76 33.09 -15.92 -38.31
C PHE A 76 33.55 -17.33 -38.02
N VAL A 77 34.61 -17.75 -38.70
CA VAL A 77 35.19 -19.05 -38.49
C VAL A 77 36.21 -18.97 -37.37
N GLN A 78 36.01 -19.73 -36.32
CA GLN A 78 36.97 -19.88 -35.23
C GLN A 78 37.69 -21.20 -35.38
N LYS A 79 39.03 -21.17 -35.44
CA LYS A 79 39.86 -22.37 -35.44
C LYS A 79 39.92 -22.95 -34.03
N SER A 80 39.51 -24.20 -33.89
CA SER A 80 39.58 -24.98 -32.67
C SER A 80 40.49 -26.19 -32.91
N PHE A 81 40.94 -26.82 -31.84
CA PHE A 81 41.73 -28.07 -31.92
C PHE A 81 40.94 -29.24 -32.57
N LEU A 82 39.62 -29.14 -32.60
CA LEU A 82 38.71 -30.08 -33.25
C LEU A 82 38.34 -29.70 -34.70
N GLY A 83 38.95 -28.65 -35.25
CA GLY A 83 38.66 -28.13 -36.59
C GLY A 83 38.14 -26.71 -36.63
N GLN A 84 37.56 -26.32 -37.76
CA GLN A 84 36.97 -25.02 -37.98
C GLN A 84 35.50 -25.05 -37.53
N VAL A 85 35.13 -24.15 -36.58
CA VAL A 85 33.76 -24.01 -36.11
C VAL A 85 33.23 -22.64 -36.53
N MET A 86 32.07 -22.61 -37.18
CA MET A 86 31.35 -21.37 -37.45
C MET A 86 30.69 -20.88 -36.19
N THR A 87 31.06 -19.68 -35.75
CA THR A 87 30.48 -19.02 -34.55
C THR A 87 29.78 -17.75 -34.97
N SER A 88 28.67 -17.47 -34.34
CA SER A 88 27.86 -16.24 -34.54
C SER A 88 28.01 -15.27 -33.37
N ARG A 89 28.14 -14.00 -33.64
CA ARG A 89 28.17 -12.94 -32.63
C ARG A 89 27.29 -11.77 -33.05
N PRO A 90 26.74 -10.98 -32.08
CA PRO A 90 26.01 -9.77 -32.44
C PRO A 90 26.81 -8.85 -33.35
N CYS A 91 26.17 -8.32 -34.37
CA CYS A 91 26.80 -7.38 -35.29
C CYS A 91 27.20 -6.10 -34.56
N ASN A 92 28.48 -5.73 -34.57
CA ASN A 92 29.00 -4.57 -33.88
C ASN A 92 28.41 -3.26 -34.41
N ASN A 93 28.08 -3.17 -35.70
CA ASN A 93 27.57 -1.97 -36.32
C ASN A 93 26.13 -1.63 -35.87
N CYS A 94 25.29 -2.63 -35.62
CA CYS A 94 23.92 -2.43 -35.18
C CYS A 94 23.65 -2.99 -33.80
N SER A 95 24.64 -3.40 -33.04
CA SER A 95 24.51 -3.99 -31.69
C SER A 95 23.47 -5.12 -31.60
N GLY A 96 23.33 -5.87 -32.69
CA GLY A 96 22.38 -6.98 -32.76
C GLY A 96 20.97 -6.63 -33.24
N TYR A 97 20.66 -5.38 -33.50
CA TYR A 97 19.31 -4.94 -33.92
C TYR A 97 18.97 -5.22 -35.39
N GLY A 98 19.94 -5.51 -36.25
CA GLY A 98 19.70 -5.68 -37.66
C GLY A 98 19.40 -4.40 -38.43
N SER A 99 19.15 -3.30 -37.72
CA SER A 99 18.88 -1.98 -38.30
C SER A 99 19.72 -0.90 -37.60
N VAL A 100 19.92 0.23 -38.22
CA VAL A 100 20.67 1.37 -37.68
C VAL A 100 19.81 2.64 -37.76
N ILE A 101 19.94 3.52 -36.79
CA ILE A 101 19.38 4.85 -36.79
C ILE A 101 20.50 5.78 -37.25
N THR A 102 20.39 6.28 -38.47
CA THR A 102 21.40 7.19 -39.06
C THR A 102 21.23 8.61 -38.61
N ASP A 103 20.01 9.04 -38.37
CA ASP A 103 19.66 10.38 -37.89
C ASP A 103 18.80 10.25 -36.63
N PRO A 104 19.39 10.20 -35.44
CA PRO A 104 18.67 10.03 -34.20
C PRO A 104 17.85 11.27 -33.83
N CYS A 105 16.67 11.06 -33.30
CA CYS A 105 15.83 12.11 -32.72
C CYS A 105 16.60 12.88 -31.65
N ARG A 106 16.65 14.20 -31.76
CA ARG A 106 17.41 15.04 -30.82
C ARG A 106 16.84 15.06 -29.40
N GLU A 107 15.56 14.78 -29.26
CA GLU A 107 14.89 14.79 -27.96
C GLU A 107 15.13 13.50 -27.16
N CYS A 108 15.03 12.32 -27.79
CA CYS A 108 15.21 11.04 -27.14
C CYS A 108 16.55 10.34 -27.46
N ALA A 109 17.42 10.96 -28.26
CA ALA A 109 18.73 10.42 -28.68
C ALA A 109 18.63 9.00 -29.29
N GLY A 110 17.54 8.67 -29.95
CA GLY A 110 17.29 7.38 -30.60
C GLY A 110 16.60 6.34 -29.72
N ASP A 111 16.30 6.62 -28.45
CA ASP A 111 15.67 5.66 -27.52
C ASP A 111 14.15 5.52 -27.76
N GLY A 112 13.52 6.48 -28.48
CA GLY A 112 12.08 6.48 -28.75
C GLY A 112 11.21 6.87 -27.54
N ARG A 113 11.79 7.13 -26.39
CA ARG A 113 11.10 7.53 -25.15
C ARG A 113 11.87 8.62 -24.42
N VAL A 114 11.17 9.40 -23.60
CA VAL A 114 11.73 10.47 -22.78
C VAL A 114 11.18 10.37 -21.37
N ARG A 115 11.88 10.91 -20.37
CA ARG A 115 11.32 11.05 -19.03
C ARG A 115 10.45 12.30 -18.96
N ALA A 116 9.22 12.13 -18.50
CA ALA A 116 8.29 13.23 -18.30
C ALA A 116 7.42 13.00 -17.06
N ARG A 117 6.90 14.10 -16.55
CA ARG A 117 5.90 14.05 -15.47
C ARG A 117 4.54 13.72 -16.06
N GLN A 118 3.90 12.71 -15.49
CA GLN A 118 2.54 12.33 -15.82
C GLN A 118 1.66 12.45 -14.59
N THR A 119 0.45 12.96 -14.78
CA THR A 119 -0.59 12.90 -13.75
C THR A 119 -1.55 11.78 -14.11
N ILE A 120 -1.74 10.85 -13.19
CA ILE A 120 -2.59 9.68 -13.35
C ILE A 120 -3.66 9.71 -12.27
N ASN A 121 -4.92 9.64 -12.67
CA ASN A 121 -6.03 9.49 -11.74
C ASN A 121 -6.09 8.05 -11.24
N VAL A 122 -6.07 7.88 -9.92
CA VAL A 122 -6.12 6.59 -9.23
C VAL A 122 -7.38 6.52 -8.39
N LYS A 123 -8.21 5.56 -8.70
CA LYS A 123 -9.40 5.25 -7.92
C LYS A 123 -9.07 4.22 -6.85
N VAL A 124 -9.10 4.65 -5.59
CA VAL A 124 -8.91 3.81 -4.41
C VAL A 124 -10.28 3.26 -4.00
N PRO A 125 -10.49 1.94 -4.06
CA PRO A 125 -11.78 1.36 -3.66
C PRO A 125 -11.96 1.41 -2.15
N ALA A 126 -13.22 1.40 -1.70
CA ALA A 126 -13.56 1.28 -0.29
C ALA A 126 -13.09 -0.06 0.30
N GLY A 127 -12.59 -0.03 1.52
CA GLY A 127 -12.16 -1.21 2.25
C GLY A 127 -10.72 -1.65 1.97
N VAL A 128 -9.90 -0.78 1.39
CA VAL A 128 -8.47 -1.07 1.19
C VAL A 128 -7.73 -1.14 2.53
N GLU A 129 -6.62 -1.87 2.53
CA GLU A 129 -5.72 -2.04 3.68
C GLU A 129 -4.28 -1.80 3.26
N THR A 130 -3.42 -1.50 4.22
CA THR A 130 -1.98 -1.42 3.99
C THR A 130 -1.47 -2.69 3.30
N GLY A 131 -0.70 -2.51 2.22
CA GLY A 131 -0.17 -3.59 1.40
C GLY A 131 -1.08 -3.98 0.22
N ASN A 132 -2.32 -3.49 0.15
CA ASN A 132 -3.13 -3.68 -1.04
C ASN A 132 -2.51 -2.95 -2.23
N ARG A 133 -2.59 -3.56 -3.42
CA ARG A 133 -2.04 -3.00 -4.66
C ARG A 133 -3.12 -2.84 -5.70
N ILE A 134 -3.17 -1.65 -6.27
CA ILE A 134 -4.04 -1.31 -7.40
C ILE A 134 -3.18 -1.39 -8.66
N GLN A 135 -3.55 -2.26 -9.59
CA GLN A 135 -2.89 -2.37 -10.89
C GLN A 135 -3.55 -1.45 -11.90
N LEU A 136 -2.76 -0.59 -12.49
CA LEU A 136 -3.15 0.27 -13.60
C LEU A 136 -2.42 -0.21 -14.85
N ALA A 137 -3.12 -0.99 -15.67
CA ALA A 137 -2.55 -1.62 -16.86
C ALA A 137 -2.04 -0.57 -17.88
N GLY A 138 -0.82 -0.78 -18.36
CA GLY A 138 -0.18 0.09 -19.35
C GLY A 138 0.15 1.50 -18.87
N ARG A 139 0.19 1.75 -17.56
CA ARG A 139 0.54 3.04 -16.95
C ARG A 139 1.94 3.07 -16.33
N GLY A 140 2.72 2.00 -16.51
CA GLY A 140 4.12 1.93 -16.13
C GLY A 140 5.05 2.66 -17.11
N GLU A 141 6.33 2.31 -17.11
CA GLU A 141 7.29 2.92 -18.02
C GLU A 141 7.12 2.41 -19.46
N VAL A 142 7.21 3.31 -20.42
CA VAL A 142 7.26 2.96 -21.85
C VAL A 142 8.57 2.28 -22.14
N GLY A 143 8.53 1.23 -22.96
CA GLY A 143 9.70 0.47 -23.36
C GLY A 143 10.57 1.21 -24.36
N ALA A 144 11.84 0.80 -24.46
CA ALA A 144 12.76 1.31 -25.46
C ALA A 144 12.21 1.11 -26.87
N GLY A 145 12.51 2.03 -27.78
CA GLY A 145 12.02 2.01 -29.16
C GLY A 145 10.52 2.27 -29.27
N GLY A 146 9.92 2.98 -28.32
CA GLY A 146 8.48 3.23 -28.29
C GLY A 146 7.67 1.95 -28.02
N GLY A 147 8.27 0.96 -27.35
CA GLY A 147 7.59 -0.30 -27.03
C GLY A 147 6.44 -0.12 -26.04
N PRO A 148 5.57 -1.12 -25.88
CA PRO A 148 4.43 -1.04 -24.98
C PRO A 148 4.88 -0.73 -23.55
N ALA A 149 4.08 0.05 -22.84
CA ALA A 149 4.33 0.36 -21.44
C ALA A 149 4.11 -0.87 -20.57
N GLY A 150 4.84 -0.95 -19.45
CA GLY A 150 4.54 -1.85 -18.35
C GLY A 150 3.31 -1.39 -17.57
N ASP A 151 3.05 -1.99 -16.43
CA ASP A 151 1.95 -1.65 -15.54
C ASP A 151 2.43 -0.76 -14.39
N LEU A 152 1.55 0.05 -13.87
CA LEU A 152 1.79 0.81 -12.63
C LEU A 152 1.03 0.13 -11.48
N TYR A 153 1.77 -0.24 -10.45
CA TYR A 153 1.23 -0.74 -9.20
C TYR A 153 1.24 0.38 -8.17
N VAL A 154 0.07 0.65 -7.61
CA VAL A 154 -0.10 1.63 -6.52
C VAL A 154 -0.34 0.85 -5.24
N GLU A 155 0.65 0.85 -4.36
CA GLU A 155 0.60 0.20 -3.04
C GLU A 155 0.02 1.17 -2.02
N ILE A 156 -1.00 0.72 -1.29
CA ILE A 156 -1.68 1.50 -0.26
C ILE A 156 -0.92 1.38 1.06
N VAL A 157 -0.77 2.51 1.74
CA VAL A 157 -0.27 2.60 3.11
C VAL A 157 -1.27 3.42 3.91
N GLU A 158 -1.88 2.85 4.93
CA GLU A 158 -2.76 3.58 5.83
C GLU A 158 -1.94 4.45 6.78
N SER A 159 -2.34 5.70 6.92
CA SER A 159 -1.79 6.60 7.93
C SER A 159 -2.42 6.31 9.29
N GLU A 160 -1.64 6.53 10.36
CA GLU A 160 -2.15 6.43 11.72
C GLU A 160 -3.23 7.48 11.97
N HIS A 161 -4.30 7.08 12.67
CA HIS A 161 -5.36 7.98 13.09
C HIS A 161 -5.16 8.41 14.55
N GLU A 162 -5.57 9.61 14.90
CA GLU A 162 -5.32 10.21 16.22
C GLU A 162 -5.86 9.37 17.39
N PHE A 163 -7.04 8.76 17.24
CA PHE A 163 -7.70 8.02 18.31
C PHE A 163 -8.39 6.71 17.86
N LEU A 164 -8.49 6.45 16.56
CA LEU A 164 -9.04 5.20 16.04
C LEU A 164 -7.91 4.23 15.66
N LEU A 165 -8.00 2.99 16.11
CA LEU A 165 -7.11 1.92 15.73
C LEU A 165 -7.88 0.88 14.93
N ARG A 166 -7.38 0.54 13.75
CA ARG A 166 -7.97 -0.49 12.91
C ARG A 166 -7.49 -1.89 13.33
N ASP A 167 -8.43 -2.82 13.43
CA ASP A 167 -8.16 -4.26 13.56
C ASP A 167 -9.07 -5.03 12.58
N GLY A 168 -8.52 -5.32 11.41
CA GLY A 168 -9.27 -5.90 10.30
C GLY A 168 -10.43 -5.00 9.85
N ASP A 169 -11.66 -5.53 9.93
CA ASP A 169 -12.86 -4.75 9.60
C ASP A 169 -13.35 -3.89 10.78
N ASN A 170 -12.84 -4.09 12.00
CA ASN A 170 -13.27 -3.34 13.18
C ASN A 170 -12.38 -2.13 13.42
N LEU A 171 -12.96 -1.13 14.08
CA LEU A 171 -12.26 0.01 14.64
C LEU A 171 -12.31 -0.06 16.15
N HIS A 172 -11.25 0.36 16.80
CA HIS A 172 -11.13 0.44 18.25
C HIS A 172 -10.91 1.88 18.68
N VAL A 173 -11.58 2.27 19.75
CA VAL A 173 -11.39 3.57 20.40
C VAL A 173 -11.40 3.40 21.90
N ALA A 174 -10.52 4.11 22.61
CA ALA A 174 -10.52 4.15 24.07
C ALA A 174 -11.22 5.44 24.53
N ILE A 175 -12.11 5.31 25.49
CA ILE A 175 -12.75 6.45 26.17
C ILE A 175 -12.50 6.36 27.67
N GLU A 176 -12.28 7.50 28.28
CA GLU A 176 -12.15 7.62 29.73
C GLU A 176 -13.43 8.22 30.31
N VAL A 177 -14.00 7.55 31.31
CA VAL A 177 -15.17 8.01 32.04
C VAL A 177 -14.88 8.11 33.53
N SER A 178 -15.51 9.07 34.21
CA SER A 178 -15.35 9.21 35.64
C SER A 178 -15.99 8.04 36.42
N ILE A 179 -15.47 7.71 37.59
CA ILE A 179 -16.05 6.71 38.49
C ILE A 179 -17.54 6.96 38.78
N ALA A 180 -17.95 8.23 38.90
CA ALA A 180 -19.35 8.60 39.13
C ALA A 180 -20.21 8.26 37.90
N ALA A 181 -19.75 8.61 36.68
CA ALA A 181 -20.44 8.30 35.44
C ALA A 181 -20.53 6.80 35.21
N ALA A 182 -19.45 6.05 35.44
CA ALA A 182 -19.44 4.60 35.33
C ALA A 182 -20.38 3.91 36.34
N SER A 183 -20.51 4.48 37.55
CA SER A 183 -21.38 3.93 38.61
C SER A 183 -22.86 4.20 38.36
N LEU A 184 -23.21 5.41 37.88
CA LEU A 184 -24.56 5.84 37.68
C LEU A 184 -25.13 5.51 36.28
N GLY A 185 -24.23 5.28 35.33
CA GLY A 185 -24.55 5.21 33.92
C GLY A 185 -24.54 6.61 33.28
N THR A 186 -24.19 6.64 31.99
CA THR A 186 -24.16 7.90 31.22
C THR A 186 -24.26 7.60 29.75
N THR A 187 -24.56 8.59 28.94
CA THR A 187 -24.47 8.54 27.48
C THR A 187 -23.35 9.47 27.03
N VAL A 188 -22.43 8.96 26.25
CA VAL A 188 -21.29 9.73 25.70
C VAL A 188 -21.40 9.81 24.17
N ASN A 189 -20.89 10.88 23.59
CA ASN A 189 -20.72 10.98 22.16
C ASN A 189 -19.30 10.52 21.82
N VAL A 190 -19.19 9.55 20.91
CA VAL A 190 -17.92 9.03 20.41
C VAL A 190 -17.80 9.43 18.95
N GLU A 191 -16.70 10.07 18.59
CA GLU A 191 -16.40 10.41 17.20
C GLU A 191 -16.09 9.14 16.40
N THR A 192 -16.70 9.03 15.23
CA THR A 192 -16.52 7.93 14.30
C THR A 192 -16.24 8.46 12.89
N LEU A 193 -15.89 7.59 11.96
CA LEU A 193 -15.72 7.98 10.55
C LEU A 193 -17.01 8.53 9.89
N ASP A 194 -18.17 8.25 10.46
CA ASP A 194 -19.47 8.78 10.00
C ASP A 194 -19.95 9.99 10.82
N GLY A 195 -19.10 10.53 11.70
CA GLY A 195 -19.47 11.57 12.68
C GLY A 195 -19.81 10.99 14.05
N PRO A 196 -20.28 11.83 15.00
CA PRO A 196 -20.49 11.44 16.38
C PRO A 196 -21.65 10.46 16.54
N VAL A 197 -21.44 9.42 17.36
CA VAL A 197 -22.45 8.41 17.71
C VAL A 197 -22.63 8.37 19.21
N LYS A 198 -23.88 8.30 19.67
CA LYS A 198 -24.21 8.13 21.09
C LYS A 198 -23.97 6.71 21.53
N VAL A 199 -23.20 6.56 22.61
CA VAL A 199 -22.91 5.27 23.24
C VAL A 199 -23.39 5.32 24.69
N ASP A 200 -24.27 4.39 25.03
CA ASP A 200 -24.83 4.28 26.37
C ASP A 200 -23.95 3.41 27.27
N ILE A 201 -23.41 3.99 28.31
CA ILE A 201 -22.63 3.33 29.35
C ILE A 201 -23.58 2.96 30.49
N LYS A 202 -23.81 1.68 30.68
CA LYS A 202 -24.70 1.17 31.70
C LYS A 202 -24.15 1.42 33.11
N ALA A 203 -25.04 1.65 34.07
CA ALA A 203 -24.67 1.78 35.47
C ALA A 203 -23.90 0.52 35.94
N GLY A 204 -22.79 0.75 36.65
CA GLY A 204 -21.90 -0.32 37.13
C GLY A 204 -20.90 -0.84 36.09
N THR A 205 -20.70 -0.16 34.97
CA THR A 205 -19.69 -0.49 33.98
C THR A 205 -18.29 -0.45 34.62
N GLN A 206 -17.51 -1.48 34.40
CA GLN A 206 -16.15 -1.64 34.95
C GLN A 206 -15.12 -1.17 33.91
N SER A 207 -13.95 -0.71 34.42
CA SER A 207 -12.81 -0.44 33.55
C SER A 207 -12.41 -1.69 32.77
N GLY A 208 -12.06 -1.53 31.49
CA GLY A 208 -11.79 -2.62 30.56
C GLY A 208 -13.05 -3.23 29.93
N ALA A 209 -14.25 -2.66 30.18
CA ALA A 209 -15.45 -3.07 29.47
C ALA A 209 -15.36 -2.66 27.99
N MET A 210 -15.87 -3.53 27.10
CA MET A 210 -15.92 -3.28 25.66
C MET A 210 -17.38 -3.18 25.21
N LEU A 211 -17.69 -2.09 24.50
CA LEU A 211 -19.00 -1.85 23.94
C LEU A 211 -18.89 -1.86 22.42
N SER A 212 -19.78 -2.59 21.73
CA SER A 212 -19.78 -2.67 20.27
C SER A 212 -20.86 -1.78 19.68
N VAL A 213 -20.47 -0.90 18.77
CA VAL A 213 -21.37 -0.09 17.94
C VAL A 213 -21.39 -0.67 16.54
N LYS A 214 -22.51 -1.28 16.18
CA LYS A 214 -22.67 -2.04 14.96
C LYS A 214 -22.55 -1.19 13.70
N GLY A 215 -21.79 -1.71 12.70
CA GLY A 215 -21.63 -1.08 11.38
C GLY A 215 -20.87 0.25 11.37
N LYS A 216 -20.11 0.55 12.43
CA LYS A 216 -19.28 1.77 12.54
C LYS A 216 -17.77 1.49 12.43
N GLY A 217 -17.41 0.29 11.98
CA GLY A 217 -16.05 -0.10 11.62
C GLY A 217 -15.70 0.25 10.17
N MET A 218 -14.69 -0.43 9.65
CA MET A 218 -14.20 -0.31 8.27
C MET A 218 -15.11 -1.06 7.29
N THR A 219 -15.18 -0.55 6.08
CA THR A 219 -15.79 -1.28 4.96
C THR A 219 -14.88 -2.46 4.58
N ARG A 220 -15.48 -3.61 4.28
CA ARG A 220 -14.74 -4.76 3.74
C ARG A 220 -14.54 -4.57 2.23
N LEU A 221 -13.32 -4.81 1.76
CA LEU A 221 -12.98 -4.70 0.34
C LEU A 221 -13.93 -5.53 -0.54
N ARG A 222 -14.45 -4.92 -1.59
CA ARG A 222 -15.42 -5.51 -2.54
C ARG A 222 -16.74 -5.96 -1.91
N SER A 223 -17.13 -5.36 -0.79
CA SER A 223 -18.37 -5.67 -0.08
C SER A 223 -19.03 -4.38 0.39
N THR A 224 -20.34 -4.46 0.69
CA THR A 224 -21.08 -3.39 1.37
C THR A 224 -21.10 -3.58 2.88
N HIS A 225 -20.53 -4.69 3.37
CA HIS A 225 -20.46 -4.98 4.80
C HIS A 225 -19.44 -4.10 5.47
N ARG A 226 -19.80 -3.59 6.65
CA ARG A 226 -18.91 -2.85 7.54
C ARG A 226 -18.78 -3.59 8.86
N GLY A 227 -17.57 -3.54 9.41
CA GLY A 227 -17.29 -4.01 10.75
C GLY A 227 -17.91 -3.11 11.83
N ASP A 228 -17.55 -3.36 13.06
CA ASP A 228 -18.06 -2.66 14.24
C ASP A 228 -17.02 -1.69 14.80
N LEU A 229 -17.47 -0.66 15.50
CA LEU A 229 -16.62 0.12 16.38
C LEU A 229 -16.65 -0.48 17.78
N ILE A 230 -15.49 -0.85 18.29
CA ILE A 230 -15.30 -1.38 19.65
C ILE A 230 -14.80 -0.26 20.55
N VAL A 231 -15.65 0.16 21.46
CA VAL A 231 -15.36 1.21 22.43
C VAL A 231 -14.82 0.56 23.70
N HIS A 232 -13.56 0.83 24.04
CA HIS A 232 -12.92 0.41 25.28
C HIS A 232 -13.17 1.46 26.34
N VAL A 233 -13.78 1.06 27.44
CA VAL A 233 -14.14 1.95 28.53
C VAL A 233 -13.08 1.86 29.62
N ASP A 234 -12.38 2.96 29.88
CA ASP A 234 -11.50 3.11 31.02
C ASP A 234 -12.18 3.98 32.09
N VAL A 235 -12.13 3.52 33.33
CA VAL A 235 -12.74 4.26 34.43
C VAL A 235 -11.64 4.98 35.21
N ALA A 236 -11.69 6.31 35.13
CA ALA A 236 -10.73 7.16 35.82
C ALA A 236 -11.08 7.30 37.30
N THR A 237 -10.12 6.99 38.15
CA THR A 237 -10.18 7.28 39.57
C THR A 237 -9.70 8.71 39.80
N PRO A 238 -10.50 9.60 40.47
CA PRO A 238 -10.14 10.99 40.65
C PRO A 238 -8.87 11.12 41.50
N GLN A 239 -7.96 11.98 41.07
CA GLN A 239 -6.75 12.34 41.79
C GLN A 239 -6.92 13.72 42.48
N LYS A 240 -6.16 13.97 43.54
CA LYS A 240 -6.14 15.28 44.25
C LYS A 240 -7.52 15.74 44.70
N LEU A 241 -8.16 14.94 45.53
CA LEU A 241 -9.47 15.23 46.11
C LEU A 241 -9.41 16.44 47.06
N SER A 242 -10.45 17.28 47.03
CA SER A 242 -10.68 18.28 48.08
C SER A 242 -11.15 17.60 49.38
N ARG A 243 -11.03 18.29 50.50
CA ARG A 243 -11.49 17.76 51.79
C ARG A 243 -12.99 17.38 51.78
N GLU A 244 -13.79 18.11 51.03
CA GLU A 244 -15.22 17.86 50.87
C GLU A 244 -15.49 16.63 50.02
N GLN A 245 -14.77 16.46 48.93
CA GLN A 245 -14.84 15.27 48.06
C GLN A 245 -14.38 14.01 48.81
N GLU A 246 -13.30 14.11 49.57
CA GLU A 246 -12.81 13.01 50.41
C GLU A 246 -13.87 12.59 51.46
N LYS A 247 -14.55 13.55 52.08
CA LYS A 247 -15.65 13.28 53.03
C LYS A 247 -16.79 12.54 52.37
N LEU A 248 -17.26 13.00 51.19
CA LEU A 248 -18.33 12.35 50.43
C LEU A 248 -17.96 10.92 50.01
N LEU A 249 -16.74 10.69 49.59
CA LEU A 249 -16.27 9.31 49.24
C LEU A 249 -16.20 8.40 50.47
N LYS A 250 -15.80 8.91 51.65
CA LYS A 250 -15.82 8.15 52.90
C LYS A 250 -17.24 7.78 53.32
N GLU A 251 -18.17 8.72 53.24
CA GLU A 251 -19.59 8.50 53.51
C GLU A 251 -20.18 7.46 52.53
N PHE A 252 -19.84 7.55 51.27
CA PHE A 252 -20.25 6.55 50.27
C PHE A 252 -19.70 5.17 50.59
N ALA A 253 -18.40 5.03 50.90
CA ALA A 253 -17.79 3.77 51.29
C ALA A 253 -18.45 3.13 52.52
N GLN A 254 -18.75 3.97 53.54
CA GLN A 254 -19.48 3.54 54.76
C GLN A 254 -20.89 3.06 54.40
N SER A 255 -21.63 3.75 53.54
CA SER A 255 -22.98 3.34 53.09
C SER A 255 -22.99 2.00 52.38
N ARG A 256 -21.89 1.63 51.74
CA ARG A 256 -21.69 0.35 51.09
C ARG A 256 -21.15 -0.74 51.99
N GLY A 257 -20.82 -0.41 53.25
CA GLY A 257 -20.21 -1.35 54.20
C GLY A 257 -18.76 -1.74 53.86
N GLU A 258 -18.07 -0.91 53.04
CA GLU A 258 -16.67 -1.13 52.69
C GLU A 258 -15.76 -0.78 53.88
N ARG A 259 -14.81 -1.66 54.22
CA ARG A 259 -13.87 -1.42 55.31
C ARG A 259 -12.50 -1.11 54.74
N ASP A 260 -11.72 -0.30 55.45
CA ASP A 260 -10.33 -0.04 55.07
C ASP A 260 -9.54 -1.35 55.01
N GLY A 261 -8.91 -1.60 53.86
CA GLY A 261 -8.12 -2.80 53.63
C GLY A 261 -8.88 -4.02 53.13
N ASP A 262 -10.20 -3.91 52.85
CA ASP A 262 -10.93 -5.01 52.21
C ASP A 262 -10.45 -5.23 50.77
N VAL A 263 -9.65 -6.32 50.60
CA VAL A 263 -9.10 -6.72 49.28
C VAL A 263 -9.72 -8.05 48.89
N LYS A 264 -10.39 -8.12 47.74
CA LYS A 264 -10.82 -9.38 47.15
C LYS A 264 -9.80 -9.83 46.12
N ILE A 265 -9.07 -10.89 46.39
CA ILE A 265 -8.16 -11.53 45.45
C ILE A 265 -9.05 -12.23 44.39
N LYS A 266 -9.02 -11.73 43.16
CA LYS A 266 -9.65 -12.42 42.04
C LYS A 266 -8.74 -13.55 41.56
N GLY A 267 -9.25 -14.80 41.60
CA GLY A 267 -8.55 -15.94 41.00
C GLY A 267 -8.29 -15.71 39.51
N HIS A 268 -7.28 -16.36 38.98
CA HIS A 268 -6.92 -16.35 37.58
C HIS A 268 -8.14 -16.72 36.71
N ARG A 269 -8.82 -15.72 36.16
CA ARG A 269 -9.65 -15.93 34.98
C ARG A 269 -8.77 -15.68 33.76
N GLU A 270 -8.61 -16.71 32.94
CA GLU A 270 -7.96 -16.64 31.63
C GLU A 270 -8.51 -15.43 30.84
N GLY A 271 -7.74 -14.40 30.69
CA GLY A 271 -8.16 -13.26 29.88
C GLY A 271 -7.32 -11.99 30.03
N LEU A 272 -6.79 -11.69 31.22
CA LEU A 272 -5.97 -10.49 31.42
C LEU A 272 -4.47 -10.77 31.22
N PHE A 273 -4.00 -11.96 31.60
CA PHE A 273 -2.58 -12.30 31.49
C PHE A 273 -2.18 -12.90 30.13
N SER A 274 -3.12 -13.45 29.34
CA SER A 274 -2.81 -13.89 27.97
C SER A 274 -2.48 -12.70 27.07
N LYS A 275 -3.21 -11.60 27.20
CA LYS A 275 -2.96 -10.38 26.43
C LYS A 275 -1.64 -9.68 26.79
N PHE A 276 -1.19 -9.79 28.05
CA PHE A 276 0.13 -9.26 28.45
C PHE A 276 1.28 -10.10 27.89
N ARG A 277 1.10 -11.43 27.81
CA ARG A 277 2.15 -12.31 27.27
C ARG A 277 2.33 -12.13 25.76
N ASP A 278 1.25 -11.90 25.03
CA ASP A 278 1.29 -11.68 23.57
C ASP A 278 1.82 -10.29 23.20
N ALA A 279 1.67 -9.29 24.08
CA ALA A 279 2.17 -7.92 23.88
C ALA A 279 3.66 -7.76 24.23
N PHE A 280 4.25 -8.61 25.07
CA PHE A 280 5.65 -8.53 25.52
C PHE A 280 6.50 -9.73 25.14
N GLY A 281 5.99 -10.65 24.34
CA GLY A 281 6.65 -11.88 23.93
C GLY A 281 7.08 -11.90 22.46
N ARG A 282 7.80 -10.85 22.02
CA ARG A 282 8.62 -10.90 20.80
C ARG A 282 9.90 -10.14 21.00
#